data_8fa22c5bb1fc40f6eb2d70097688a841
#
_entry.id   8fa22c5bb1fc40f6eb2d70097688a841
#
_cell.length_a   1.000
_cell.length_b   1.000
_cell.length_c   1.000
_cell.angle_alpha   90.00
_cell.angle_beta   90.00
_cell.angle_gamma   90.00
#
_symmetry.space_group_name_H-M   'P 1'
#
loop_
_entity.id
_entity.type
_entity.pdbx_description
1 polymer ?
#
loop_
_entity_poly.entity_id
_entity_poly.type
_entity_poly.pdbx_seq_one_letter_code
_entity_poly.pdbx_strand_id
1 'polypeptide(L)'
;TPKRKFIIADTPGHIQYTRNMVTGASTANLAIILVDARHGVVEQTYRHSFIASLLQIPHIVICINKMDLVDYSKEKYDEVVEQFRHFASKLDVQDVRFIPISALLGDNVVDRSTKMPWYEGPTLMYTLETVHIGSDHNLIDTRFPVQHVIRPMSNEYHDYRGYAGRVAGGVLKPGDEVMHLPSGITTK
;
A
#
# COMPACT_ATOMS: atom_id res chain seq x y z
N THR A 1 -7.93 7.33 -13.29
CA THR A 1 -9.21 6.89 -13.86
C THR A 1 -10.31 7.88 -13.52
N PRO A 2 -11.49 7.82 -14.17
CA PRO A 2 -12.62 8.65 -13.77
C PRO A 2 -13.09 8.40 -12.32
N LYS A 3 -12.87 7.19 -11.79
CA LYS A 3 -13.34 6.79 -10.46
C LYS A 3 -12.37 7.16 -9.34
N ARG A 4 -11.05 7.12 -9.61
CA ARG A 4 -10.04 7.28 -8.56
C ARG A 4 -8.73 7.83 -9.11
N LYS A 5 -8.12 8.74 -8.34
CA LYS A 5 -6.73 9.18 -8.56
C LYS A 5 -5.79 8.27 -7.77
N PHE A 6 -4.75 7.79 -8.41
CA PHE A 6 -3.70 6.97 -7.80
C PHE A 6 -2.41 7.77 -7.68
N ILE A 7 -1.70 7.54 -6.59
CA ILE A 7 -0.30 7.93 -6.42
C ILE A 7 0.47 6.61 -6.32
N ILE A 8 1.36 6.38 -7.28
CA ILE A 8 2.14 5.15 -7.35
C ILE A 8 3.54 5.44 -6.85
N ALA A 9 3.96 4.71 -5.81
CA ALA A 9 5.33 4.66 -5.36
C ALA A 9 5.94 3.36 -5.86
N ASP A 10 6.70 3.43 -6.96
CA ASP A 10 7.48 2.30 -7.46
C ASP A 10 8.78 2.18 -6.66
N THR A 11 8.98 1.04 -6.05
CA THR A 11 10.13 0.78 -5.18
C THR A 11 10.97 -0.35 -5.76
N PRO A 12 12.30 -0.16 -5.90
CA PRO A 12 13.18 -1.21 -6.40
C PRO A 12 13.09 -2.47 -5.54
N GLY A 13 12.92 -3.63 -6.19
CA GLY A 13 12.76 -4.93 -5.51
C GLY A 13 14.06 -5.51 -4.92
N HIS A 14 15.24 -4.91 -5.13
CA HIS A 14 16.51 -5.43 -4.65
C HIS A 14 16.70 -5.17 -3.15
N ILE A 15 17.34 -6.11 -2.47
CA ILE A 15 17.59 -6.07 -1.01
C ILE A 15 18.23 -4.76 -0.55
N GLN A 16 19.13 -4.21 -1.37
CA GLN A 16 19.85 -2.95 -1.09
C GLN A 16 18.91 -1.73 -0.96
N TYR A 17 17.73 -1.80 -1.53
CA TYR A 17 16.75 -0.69 -1.57
C TYR A 17 15.56 -0.86 -0.62
N THR A 18 15.64 -1.80 0.32
CA THR A 18 14.58 -2.03 1.32
C THR A 18 14.21 -0.75 2.06
N ARG A 19 15.20 0.12 2.36
CA ARG A 19 14.97 1.42 2.99
C ARG A 19 14.06 2.33 2.16
N ASN A 20 14.26 2.36 0.85
CA ASN A 20 13.44 3.16 -0.07
C ASN A 20 12.00 2.62 -0.13
N MET A 21 11.85 1.29 -0.09
CA MET A 21 10.54 0.65 0.02
C MET A 21 9.80 1.10 1.29
N VAL A 22 10.45 1.08 2.45
CA VAL A 22 9.84 1.52 3.72
C VAL A 22 9.37 2.98 3.62
N THR A 23 10.20 3.86 3.05
CA THR A 23 9.85 5.27 2.87
C THR A 23 8.65 5.45 1.92
N GLY A 24 8.67 4.78 0.77
CA GLY A 24 7.57 4.85 -0.22
C GLY A 24 6.27 4.22 0.28
N ALA A 25 6.37 3.12 1.01
CA ALA A 25 5.23 2.35 1.48
C ALA A 25 4.58 2.91 2.75
N SER A 26 5.28 3.74 3.53
CA SER A 26 4.79 4.23 4.84
C SER A 26 3.48 5.02 4.80
N THR A 27 3.06 5.48 3.64
CA THR A 27 1.80 6.21 3.44
C THR A 27 0.85 5.50 2.46
N ALA A 28 1.19 4.28 2.05
CA ALA A 28 0.39 3.53 1.08
C ALA A 28 -0.88 2.97 1.73
N ASN A 29 -1.99 3.02 1.01
CA ASN A 29 -3.23 2.38 1.41
C ASN A 29 -3.31 0.92 0.91
N LEU A 30 -2.51 0.58 -0.10
CA LEU A 30 -2.48 -0.73 -0.71
C LEU A 30 -1.07 -1.01 -1.24
N ALA A 31 -0.58 -2.23 -1.04
CA ALA A 31 0.65 -2.72 -1.62
C ALA A 31 0.37 -3.72 -2.74
N ILE A 32 1.04 -3.55 -3.88
CA ILE A 32 1.06 -4.53 -4.96
C ILE A 32 2.40 -5.25 -4.90
N ILE A 33 2.35 -6.56 -4.76
CA ILE A 33 3.55 -7.41 -4.75
C ILE A 33 3.52 -8.32 -5.97
N LEU A 34 4.55 -8.22 -6.80
CA LEU A 34 4.68 -9.03 -8.01
C LEU A 34 5.40 -10.34 -7.70
N VAL A 35 4.82 -11.45 -8.10
CA VAL A 35 5.40 -12.79 -8.01
C VAL A 35 5.52 -13.36 -9.42
N ASP A 36 6.70 -13.83 -9.79
CA ASP A 36 6.91 -14.51 -11.08
C ASP A 36 6.34 -15.93 -11.01
N ALA A 37 5.33 -16.22 -11.83
CA ALA A 37 4.65 -17.52 -11.86
C ALA A 37 5.59 -18.72 -12.09
N ARG A 38 6.74 -18.49 -12.74
CA ARG A 38 7.74 -19.55 -13.00
C ARG A 38 8.51 -19.97 -11.76
N HIS A 39 8.75 -19.00 -10.86
CA HIS A 39 9.62 -19.19 -9.67
C HIS A 39 8.83 -19.32 -8.38
N GLY A 40 7.55 -18.92 -8.38
CA GLY A 40 6.73 -18.91 -7.19
C GLY A 40 7.16 -17.88 -6.15
N VAL A 41 6.87 -18.16 -4.88
CA VAL A 41 7.17 -17.26 -3.77
C VAL A 41 8.64 -17.38 -3.39
N VAL A 42 9.38 -16.29 -3.54
CA VAL A 42 10.81 -16.20 -3.21
C VAL A 42 11.04 -15.41 -1.93
N GLU A 43 12.26 -15.46 -1.38
CA GLU A 43 12.61 -14.76 -0.12
C GLU A 43 12.24 -13.28 -0.14
N GLN A 44 12.43 -12.61 -1.27
CA GLN A 44 12.06 -11.20 -1.40
C GLN A 44 10.54 -10.96 -1.30
N THR A 45 9.72 -11.88 -1.83
CA THR A 45 8.27 -11.83 -1.69
C THR A 45 7.87 -11.84 -0.21
N TYR A 46 8.44 -12.76 0.56
CA TYR A 46 8.21 -12.83 2.00
C TYR A 46 8.64 -11.55 2.72
N ARG A 47 9.82 -11.03 2.40
CA ARG A 47 10.36 -9.81 3.00
C ARG A 47 9.49 -8.59 2.71
N HIS A 48 9.07 -8.40 1.47
CA HIS A 48 8.24 -7.26 1.09
C HIS A 48 6.85 -7.33 1.74
N SER A 49 6.27 -8.52 1.80
CA SER A 49 4.99 -8.74 2.47
C SER A 49 5.07 -8.50 3.98
N PHE A 50 6.17 -8.93 4.61
CA PHE A 50 6.42 -8.68 6.02
C PHE A 50 6.57 -7.19 6.32
N ILE A 51 7.32 -6.44 5.48
CA ILE A 51 7.46 -4.99 5.63
C ILE A 51 6.11 -4.30 5.43
N ALA A 52 5.31 -4.70 4.43
CA ALA A 52 3.97 -4.16 4.22
C ALA A 52 3.07 -4.38 5.46
N SER A 53 3.14 -5.56 6.07
CA SER A 53 2.44 -5.88 7.32
C SER A 53 2.93 -5.02 8.49
N LEU A 54 4.24 -4.87 8.69
CA LEU A 54 4.82 -4.01 9.73
C LEU A 54 4.42 -2.54 9.58
N LEU A 55 4.28 -2.07 8.36
CA LEU A 55 3.81 -0.72 8.05
C LEU A 55 2.29 -0.59 8.16
N GLN A 56 1.60 -1.66 8.55
CA GLN A 56 0.15 -1.73 8.69
C GLN A 56 -0.60 -1.32 7.42
N ILE A 57 -0.09 -1.72 6.25
CA ILE A 57 -0.80 -1.50 5.00
C ILE A 57 -1.98 -2.47 4.97
N PRO A 58 -3.23 -1.96 4.94
CA PRO A 58 -4.41 -2.80 5.18
C PRO A 58 -4.72 -3.76 4.02
N HIS A 59 -4.31 -3.42 2.81
CA HIS A 59 -4.60 -4.19 1.61
C HIS A 59 -3.32 -4.62 0.91
N ILE A 60 -3.16 -5.92 0.66
CA ILE A 60 -2.07 -6.48 -0.13
C ILE A 60 -2.66 -7.21 -1.35
N VAL A 61 -2.20 -6.84 -2.54
CA VAL A 61 -2.52 -7.51 -3.79
C VAL A 61 -1.28 -8.24 -4.29
N ILE A 62 -1.35 -9.57 -4.28
CA ILE A 62 -0.32 -10.43 -4.87
C ILE A 62 -0.67 -10.65 -6.33
N CYS A 63 0.09 -10.00 -7.21
CA CYS A 63 -0.03 -10.19 -8.66
C CYS A 63 0.89 -11.33 -9.09
N ILE A 64 0.34 -12.47 -9.44
CA ILE A 64 1.07 -13.61 -10.00
C ILE A 64 1.28 -13.32 -11.47
N ASN A 65 2.44 -12.76 -11.78
CA ASN A 65 2.79 -12.21 -13.09
C ASN A 65 3.51 -13.23 -13.96
N LYS A 66 3.55 -12.93 -15.26
CA LYS A 66 4.15 -13.76 -16.30
C LYS A 66 3.40 -15.08 -16.51
N MET A 67 2.06 -15.05 -16.34
CA MET A 67 1.22 -16.21 -16.60
C MET A 67 1.34 -16.73 -18.06
N ASP A 68 1.69 -15.84 -18.98
CA ASP A 68 2.00 -16.15 -20.38
C ASP A 68 3.21 -17.11 -20.54
N LEU A 69 4.14 -17.11 -19.59
CA LEU A 69 5.33 -17.97 -19.62
C LEU A 69 5.12 -19.34 -18.92
N VAL A 70 3.93 -19.57 -18.38
CA VAL A 70 3.52 -20.84 -17.77
C VAL A 70 2.19 -21.34 -18.37
N ASP A 71 1.95 -20.99 -19.63
CA ASP A 71 0.77 -21.40 -20.42
C ASP A 71 -0.56 -21.13 -19.71
N TYR A 72 -0.63 -20.03 -18.91
CA TYR A 72 -1.81 -19.63 -18.13
C TYR A 72 -2.33 -20.72 -17.19
N SER A 73 -1.44 -21.60 -16.71
CA SER A 73 -1.77 -22.77 -15.89
C SER A 73 -2.42 -22.37 -14.57
N LYS A 74 -3.60 -22.97 -14.32
CA LYS A 74 -4.29 -22.86 -13.04
C LYS A 74 -3.49 -23.49 -11.90
N GLU A 75 -2.85 -24.62 -12.17
CA GLU A 75 -2.06 -25.39 -11.19
C GLU A 75 -0.89 -24.54 -10.68
N LYS A 76 -0.21 -23.80 -11.58
CA LYS A 76 0.87 -22.88 -11.18
C LYS A 76 0.35 -21.70 -10.36
N TYR A 77 -0.81 -21.18 -10.68
CA TYR A 77 -1.46 -20.17 -9.87
C TYR A 77 -1.81 -20.70 -8.48
N ASP A 78 -2.49 -21.85 -8.39
CA ASP A 78 -2.90 -22.45 -7.13
C ASP A 78 -1.68 -22.78 -6.24
N GLU A 79 -0.58 -23.27 -6.82
CA GLU A 79 0.68 -23.54 -6.11
C GLU A 79 1.22 -22.25 -5.44
N VAL A 80 1.31 -21.16 -6.17
CA VAL A 80 1.81 -19.88 -5.64
C VAL A 80 0.87 -19.33 -4.56
N VAL A 81 -0.44 -19.44 -4.77
CA VAL A 81 -1.45 -18.99 -3.79
C VAL A 81 -1.30 -19.77 -2.49
N GLU A 82 -1.12 -21.09 -2.56
CA GLU A 82 -0.99 -21.94 -1.37
C GLU A 82 0.31 -21.64 -0.61
N GLN A 83 1.44 -21.53 -1.33
CA GLN A 83 2.72 -21.13 -0.74
C GLN A 83 2.60 -19.80 0.02
N PHE A 84 1.96 -18.82 -0.58
CA PHE A 84 1.80 -17.52 0.05
C PHE A 84 0.83 -17.55 1.23
N ARG A 85 -0.29 -18.24 1.12
CA ARG A 85 -1.29 -18.35 2.21
C ARG A 85 -0.70 -18.93 3.48
N HIS A 86 0.16 -19.95 3.36
CA HIS A 86 0.86 -20.53 4.52
C HIS A 86 1.74 -19.48 5.24
N PHE A 87 2.34 -18.55 4.49
CA PHE A 87 3.10 -17.45 5.06
C PHE A 87 2.18 -16.34 5.58
N ALA A 88 1.16 -15.97 4.82
CA ALA A 88 0.23 -14.89 5.15
C ALA A 88 -0.49 -15.11 6.49
N SER A 89 -0.72 -16.37 6.88
CA SER A 89 -1.31 -16.69 8.19
C SER A 89 -0.48 -16.21 9.39
N LYS A 90 0.80 -15.85 9.17
CA LYS A 90 1.70 -15.31 10.18
C LYS A 90 1.81 -13.78 10.14
N LEU A 91 1.14 -13.14 9.17
CA LEU A 91 1.13 -11.69 8.99
C LEU A 91 -0.14 -11.10 9.59
N ASP A 92 -0.02 -9.91 10.15
CA ASP A 92 -1.17 -9.12 10.56
C ASP A 92 -1.62 -8.24 9.38
N VAL A 93 -2.33 -8.87 8.43
CA VAL A 93 -2.88 -8.20 7.24
C VAL A 93 -4.36 -8.53 7.12
N GLN A 94 -5.19 -7.50 6.96
CA GLN A 94 -6.64 -7.65 6.93
C GLN A 94 -7.17 -8.22 5.61
N ASP A 95 -6.60 -7.80 4.47
CA ASP A 95 -7.07 -8.17 3.13
C ASP A 95 -5.89 -8.53 2.22
N VAL A 96 -5.85 -9.80 1.80
CA VAL A 96 -4.85 -10.31 0.84
C VAL A 96 -5.60 -10.87 -0.37
N ARG A 97 -5.32 -10.32 -1.54
CA ARG A 97 -5.93 -10.74 -2.81
C ARG A 97 -4.88 -11.28 -3.77
N PHE A 98 -5.26 -12.29 -4.56
CA PHE A 98 -4.40 -12.91 -5.55
C PHE A 98 -4.98 -12.69 -6.95
N ILE A 99 -4.17 -12.15 -7.86
CA ILE A 99 -4.61 -11.86 -9.23
C ILE A 99 -3.56 -12.43 -10.19
N PRO A 100 -3.92 -13.42 -11.03
CA PRO A 100 -3.04 -13.90 -12.08
C PRO A 100 -3.02 -12.90 -13.22
N ILE A 101 -1.84 -12.43 -13.62
CA ILE A 101 -1.68 -11.42 -14.66
C ILE A 101 -0.58 -11.79 -15.67
N SER A 102 -0.67 -11.25 -16.85
CA SER A 102 0.47 -11.00 -17.72
C SER A 102 0.61 -9.49 -17.90
N ALA A 103 1.55 -8.88 -17.18
CA ALA A 103 1.76 -7.44 -17.31
C ALA A 103 2.24 -7.04 -18.71
N LEU A 104 2.96 -7.93 -19.41
CA LEU A 104 3.45 -7.71 -20.76
C LEU A 104 2.31 -7.67 -21.80
N LEU A 105 1.34 -8.59 -21.66
CA LEU A 105 0.25 -8.76 -22.61
C LEU A 105 -1.05 -8.08 -22.16
N GLY A 106 -1.08 -7.55 -20.91
CA GLY A 106 -2.24 -6.87 -20.35
C GLY A 106 -3.32 -7.79 -19.77
N ASP A 107 -3.09 -9.11 -19.77
CA ASP A 107 -4.07 -10.09 -19.28
C ASP A 107 -4.39 -9.85 -17.78
N ASN A 108 -5.66 -9.66 -17.44
CA ASN A 108 -6.20 -9.33 -16.10
C ASN A 108 -5.63 -8.05 -15.46
N VAL A 109 -4.98 -7.18 -16.23
CA VAL A 109 -4.53 -5.88 -15.73
C VAL A 109 -5.69 -4.88 -15.76
N VAL A 110 -6.20 -4.55 -16.93
CA VAL A 110 -7.38 -3.70 -17.14
C VAL A 110 -8.58 -4.55 -17.48
N ASP A 111 -8.46 -5.33 -18.55
CA ASP A 111 -9.50 -6.19 -19.06
C ASP A 111 -9.29 -7.64 -18.60
N ARG A 112 -10.41 -8.37 -18.52
CA ARG A 112 -10.39 -9.78 -18.13
C ARG A 112 -9.77 -10.62 -19.26
N SER A 113 -8.83 -11.47 -18.92
CA SER A 113 -8.21 -12.38 -19.87
C SER A 113 -9.16 -13.50 -20.31
N THR A 114 -9.23 -13.75 -21.60
CA THR A 114 -9.91 -14.93 -22.16
C THR A 114 -9.08 -16.20 -22.04
N LYS A 115 -7.78 -16.08 -21.76
CA LYS A 115 -6.84 -17.21 -21.65
C LYS A 115 -6.85 -17.86 -20.27
N MET A 116 -7.45 -17.20 -19.28
CA MET A 116 -7.63 -17.71 -17.91
C MET A 116 -9.11 -17.80 -17.54
N PRO A 117 -9.93 -18.63 -18.24
CA PRO A 117 -11.36 -18.73 -17.98
C PRO A 117 -11.67 -19.28 -16.59
N TRP A 118 -10.71 -19.96 -15.97
CA TRP A 118 -10.79 -20.51 -14.61
C TRP A 118 -10.68 -19.44 -13.53
N TYR A 119 -10.20 -18.23 -13.86
CA TYR A 119 -10.11 -17.13 -12.90
C TYR A 119 -11.37 -16.28 -12.95
N GLU A 120 -12.17 -16.33 -11.89
CA GLU A 120 -13.42 -15.59 -11.78
C GLU A 120 -13.28 -14.27 -11.02
N GLY A 121 -12.10 -13.99 -10.45
CA GLY A 121 -11.83 -12.80 -9.66
C GLY A 121 -11.80 -11.50 -10.48
N PRO A 122 -11.66 -10.35 -9.81
CA PRO A 122 -11.57 -9.05 -10.46
C PRO A 122 -10.21 -8.84 -11.12
N THR A 123 -10.15 -7.92 -12.10
CA THR A 123 -8.88 -7.46 -12.67
C THR A 123 -8.13 -6.57 -11.68
N LEU A 124 -6.84 -6.34 -11.92
CA LEU A 124 -6.03 -5.47 -11.07
C LEU A 124 -6.61 -4.05 -11.02
N MET A 125 -6.93 -3.46 -12.16
CA MET A 125 -7.49 -2.12 -12.21
C MET A 125 -8.84 -2.01 -11.49
N TYR A 126 -9.73 -2.98 -11.71
CA TYR A 126 -11.00 -3.01 -10.99
C TYR A 126 -10.80 -3.10 -9.48
N THR A 127 -9.87 -3.93 -9.02
CA THR A 127 -9.51 -4.04 -7.59
C THR A 127 -9.04 -2.70 -7.04
N LEU A 128 -8.13 -2.02 -7.75
CA LEU A 128 -7.60 -0.72 -7.32
C LEU A 128 -8.68 0.37 -7.28
N GLU A 129 -9.63 0.34 -8.20
CA GLU A 129 -10.74 1.30 -8.25
C GLU A 129 -11.79 1.08 -7.16
N THR A 130 -11.98 -0.16 -6.72
CA THR A 130 -13.11 -0.54 -5.85
C THR A 130 -12.71 -0.85 -4.41
N VAL A 131 -11.40 -1.10 -4.13
CA VAL A 131 -10.96 -1.33 -2.76
C VAL A 131 -11.36 -0.15 -1.87
N HIS A 132 -11.97 -0.46 -0.73
CA HIS A 132 -12.44 0.56 0.20
C HIS A 132 -11.32 0.96 1.14
N ILE A 133 -10.87 2.21 1.05
CA ILE A 133 -9.78 2.77 1.87
C ILE A 133 -10.27 3.77 2.94
N GLY A 134 -11.56 4.03 2.99
CA GLY A 134 -12.14 5.06 3.86
C GLY A 134 -12.35 4.62 5.31
N SER A 135 -12.58 3.32 5.56
CA SER A 135 -12.77 2.77 6.89
C SER A 135 -11.47 2.54 7.67
N ASP A 136 -10.33 2.63 6.99
CA ASP A 136 -9.01 2.37 7.59
C ASP A 136 -8.48 3.55 8.40
N HIS A 137 -9.17 4.69 8.33
CA HIS A 137 -8.82 5.89 9.08
C HIS A 137 -9.72 6.04 10.32
N ASN A 138 -9.09 6.14 11.49
CA ASN A 138 -9.78 6.59 12.68
C ASN A 138 -10.13 8.09 12.51
N LEU A 139 -11.41 8.39 12.32
CA LEU A 139 -11.91 9.76 12.14
C LEU A 139 -12.37 10.41 13.47
N ILE A 140 -12.26 9.69 14.59
CA ILE A 140 -12.74 10.14 15.91
C ILE A 140 -11.60 10.80 16.69
N ASP A 141 -10.48 10.08 16.84
CA ASP A 141 -9.36 10.55 17.64
C ASP A 141 -8.42 11.41 16.81
N THR A 142 -8.42 12.71 17.03
CA THR A 142 -7.52 13.62 16.29
C THR A 142 -6.08 13.45 16.76
N ARG A 143 -5.22 13.11 15.80
CA ARG A 143 -3.77 12.92 15.99
C ARG A 143 -3.00 13.64 14.91
N PHE A 144 -2.13 14.56 15.29
CA PHE A 144 -1.25 15.30 14.40
C PHE A 144 0.21 15.19 14.86
N PRO A 145 0.97 14.17 14.41
CA PRO A 145 2.40 14.10 14.65
C PRO A 145 3.13 15.23 13.93
N VAL A 146 3.88 16.05 14.69
CA VAL A 146 4.72 17.09 14.11
C VAL A 146 5.92 16.44 13.45
N GLN A 147 6.08 16.59 12.15
CA GLN A 147 7.17 16.02 11.36
C GLN A 147 8.20 17.06 10.96
N HIS A 148 7.80 18.31 10.86
CA HIS A 148 8.69 19.39 10.45
C HIS A 148 8.29 20.71 11.13
N VAL A 149 9.30 21.51 11.49
CA VAL A 149 9.11 22.87 12.04
C VAL A 149 9.45 23.87 10.94
N ILE A 150 8.48 24.67 10.53
CA ILE A 150 8.64 25.71 9.54
C ILE A 150 9.16 26.97 10.24
N ARG A 151 10.32 27.42 9.86
CA ARG A 151 10.93 28.70 10.27
C ARG A 151 11.39 29.46 9.03
N PRO A 152 10.61 30.42 8.54
CA PRO A 152 11.07 31.28 7.44
C PRO A 152 12.30 32.07 7.88
N MET A 153 13.33 32.09 7.04
CA MET A 153 14.54 32.88 7.28
C MET A 153 14.44 34.32 6.69
N SER A 154 13.21 34.82 6.57
CA SER A 154 12.96 36.17 6.07
C SER A 154 12.81 37.14 7.23
N ASN A 155 13.28 38.39 7.06
CA ASN A 155 13.15 39.43 8.08
C ASN A 155 11.69 39.75 8.42
N GLU A 156 10.76 39.52 7.52
CA GLU A 156 9.33 39.76 7.71
C GLU A 156 8.65 38.78 8.62
N TYR A 157 9.17 37.52 8.70
CA TYR A 157 8.56 36.42 9.45
C TYR A 157 9.57 35.73 10.39
N HIS A 158 10.57 36.46 10.91
CA HIS A 158 11.65 35.88 11.71
C HIS A 158 11.16 35.17 12.98
N ASP A 159 10.04 35.59 13.56
CA ASP A 159 9.44 34.98 14.75
C ASP A 159 8.39 33.91 14.44
N TYR A 160 8.05 33.73 13.17
CA TYR A 160 7.06 32.72 12.79
C TYR A 160 7.60 31.32 13.00
N ARG A 161 6.78 30.47 13.64
CA ARG A 161 7.00 29.04 13.83
C ARG A 161 5.74 28.29 13.51
N GLY A 162 5.77 27.55 12.40
CA GLY A 162 4.70 26.64 12.02
C GLY A 162 5.11 25.19 12.24
N TYR A 163 4.14 24.34 12.53
CA TYR A 163 4.32 22.90 12.60
C TYR A 163 3.68 22.27 11.38
N ALA A 164 4.40 21.39 10.70
CA ALA A 164 3.92 20.65 9.57
C ALA A 164 4.00 19.15 9.82
N GLY A 165 3.01 18.42 9.29
CA GLY A 165 2.90 16.98 9.42
C GLY A 165 1.68 16.45 8.69
N ARG A 166 1.46 15.15 8.79
CA ARG A 166 0.25 14.49 8.28
C ARG A 166 -0.70 14.24 9.45
N VAL A 167 -1.97 14.57 9.29
CA VAL A 167 -3.01 14.14 10.24
C VAL A 167 -3.09 12.62 10.20
N ALA A 168 -2.77 11.97 11.31
CA ALA A 168 -2.73 10.51 11.43
C ALA A 168 -4.09 9.92 11.86
N GLY A 169 -4.94 10.73 12.45
CA GLY A 169 -6.30 10.34 12.82
C GLY A 169 -7.16 11.59 13.05
N GLY A 170 -8.46 11.41 13.01
CA GLY A 170 -9.44 12.47 13.20
C GLY A 170 -9.47 13.50 12.08
N VAL A 171 -10.14 14.61 12.36
CA VAL A 171 -10.24 15.79 11.49
C VAL A 171 -9.82 17.00 12.30
N LEU A 172 -8.93 17.84 11.74
CA LEU A 172 -8.45 19.06 12.35
C LEU A 172 -8.92 20.25 11.53
N LYS A 173 -9.56 21.22 12.19
CA LYS A 173 -10.07 22.44 11.56
C LYS A 173 -9.44 23.68 12.21
N PRO A 174 -9.27 24.77 11.47
CA PRO A 174 -8.86 26.03 12.07
C PRO A 174 -9.81 26.44 13.21
N GLY A 175 -9.23 26.75 14.38
CA GLY A 175 -9.97 27.12 15.58
C GLY A 175 -10.31 25.96 16.52
N ASP A 176 -10.02 24.72 16.16
CA ASP A 176 -10.15 23.59 17.08
C ASP A 176 -9.14 23.75 18.24
N GLU A 177 -9.60 23.36 19.44
CA GLU A 177 -8.72 23.29 20.60
C GLU A 177 -7.88 22.02 20.52
N VAL A 178 -6.57 22.17 20.63
CA VAL A 178 -5.62 21.07 20.54
C VAL A 178 -4.69 21.05 21.75
N MET A 179 -4.28 19.85 22.17
CA MET A 179 -3.31 19.64 23.23
C MET A 179 -1.95 19.29 22.63
N HIS A 180 -0.94 20.08 23.00
CA HIS A 180 0.44 19.80 22.65
C HIS A 180 1.05 18.75 23.60
N LEU A 181 1.47 17.62 23.06
CA LEU A 181 2.17 16.58 23.81
C LEU A 181 3.69 16.68 23.60
N PRO A 182 4.51 16.42 24.64
CA PRO A 182 4.16 15.92 25.98
C PRO A 182 3.83 17.00 27.01
N SER A 183 3.83 18.29 26.66
CA SER A 183 3.70 19.39 27.62
C SER A 183 2.31 19.49 28.27
N GLY A 184 1.25 18.95 27.64
CA GLY A 184 -0.14 19.06 28.10
C GLY A 184 -0.75 20.46 27.92
N ILE A 185 -0.06 21.37 27.23
CA ILE A 185 -0.56 22.74 26.99
C ILE A 185 -1.63 22.70 25.91
N THR A 186 -2.76 23.31 26.16
CA THR A 186 -3.85 23.50 25.20
C THR A 186 -3.70 24.83 24.47
N THR A 187 -4.01 24.83 23.18
CA THR A 187 -3.99 26.01 22.31
C THR A 187 -5.04 25.87 21.19
N LYS A 188 -5.29 26.96 20.49
CA LYS A 188 -6.17 26.99 19.31
C LYS A 188 -5.38 27.38 18.08
#